data_2442077b879495e6af11531b2cbbbfb2
#
_entry.id   2442077b879495e6af11531b2cbbbfb2
#
_cell.length_a   1.000
_cell.length_b   1.000
_cell.length_c   1.000
_cell.angle_alpha   90.00
_cell.angle_beta   90.00
_cell.angle_gamma   90.00
#
_symmetry.space_group_name_H-M   'P 1'
#
loop_
_entity.id
_entity.type
_entity.pdbx_description
1 polymer ?
#
loop_
_entity_poly.entity_id
_entity_poly.type
_entity_poly.pdbx_seq_one_letter_code
_entity_poly.pdbx_strand_id
1 'polypeptide(L)'
;MYLTGIADEASQDIEGQINATRELGWNAIESRFVNGKNLHDLDEESFESVCRAIDGSGVHINAFGSAIGNWGKDVRDDFSITQGEIDRAIPRMKRLGAKFIRIMSYKVLD
;
A
#
# COMPACT_ATOMS: atom_id res chain seq x y z
N MET A 1 9.37 -3.00 -19.37
CA MET A 1 8.77 -3.95 -18.41
C MET A 1 9.59 -3.96 -17.13
N TYR A 2 8.95 -4.01 -15.97
CA TYR A 2 9.62 -4.13 -14.69
C TYR A 2 8.91 -5.20 -13.85
N LEU A 3 9.61 -5.73 -12.85
CA LEU A 3 9.06 -6.70 -11.93
C LEU A 3 8.70 -6.02 -10.61
N THR A 4 7.55 -6.36 -10.07
CA THR A 4 7.07 -5.86 -8.79
C THR A 4 6.44 -7.01 -8.01
N GLY A 5 6.32 -6.85 -6.71
CA GLY A 5 5.72 -7.87 -5.87
C GLY A 5 5.28 -7.32 -4.54
N ILE A 6 4.52 -8.14 -3.81
CA ILE A 6 4.05 -7.81 -2.47
C ILE A 6 5.15 -8.21 -1.49
N ALA A 7 5.79 -7.22 -0.88
CA ALA A 7 7.00 -7.43 -0.08
C ALA A 7 6.74 -7.68 1.41
N ASP A 8 5.50 -7.55 1.88
CA ASP A 8 5.18 -7.77 3.30
C ASP A 8 5.30 -9.23 3.73
N GLU A 9 5.37 -10.14 2.77
CA GLU A 9 5.65 -11.55 3.05
C GLU A 9 7.12 -11.77 3.44
N ALA A 10 8.01 -10.89 3.01
CA ALA A 10 9.43 -10.97 3.33
C ALA A 10 9.78 -10.27 4.64
N SER A 11 9.12 -9.15 4.95
CA SER A 11 9.36 -8.38 6.16
C SER A 11 8.16 -7.50 6.48
N GLN A 12 7.96 -7.22 7.77
CA GLN A 12 6.88 -6.32 8.20
C GLN A 12 7.24 -4.84 8.03
N ASP A 13 8.52 -4.49 8.24
CA ASP A 13 8.94 -3.10 8.13
C ASP A 13 9.41 -2.76 6.71
N ILE A 14 9.39 -1.47 6.40
CA ILE A 14 9.71 -0.99 5.05
C ILE A 14 11.18 -1.24 4.70
N GLU A 15 12.08 -1.13 5.64
CA GLU A 15 13.51 -1.36 5.41
C GLU A 15 13.78 -2.80 4.97
N GLY A 16 13.16 -3.77 5.67
CA GLY A 16 13.25 -5.18 5.30
C GLY A 16 12.62 -5.47 3.95
N GLN A 17 11.50 -4.82 3.64
CA GLN A 17 10.83 -4.95 2.34
C GLN A 17 11.70 -4.42 1.20
N ILE A 18 12.35 -3.27 1.41
CA ILE A 18 13.29 -2.69 0.44
C ILE A 18 14.47 -3.63 0.23
N ASN A 19 15.07 -4.13 1.30
CA ASN A 19 16.23 -5.01 1.22
C ASN A 19 15.89 -6.31 0.48
N ALA A 20 14.75 -6.93 0.78
CA ALA A 20 14.31 -8.15 0.10
C ALA A 20 14.09 -7.91 -1.39
N THR A 21 13.50 -6.77 -1.75
CA THR A 21 13.27 -6.40 -3.15
C THR A 21 14.60 -6.22 -3.90
N ARG A 22 15.55 -5.57 -3.26
CA ARG A 22 16.89 -5.36 -3.83
C ARG A 22 17.68 -6.66 -4.00
N GLU A 23 17.53 -7.59 -3.07
CA GLU A 23 18.17 -8.91 -3.17
C GLU A 23 17.68 -9.69 -4.39
N LEU A 24 16.41 -9.50 -4.78
CA LEU A 24 15.87 -10.11 -5.99
C LEU A 24 16.31 -9.39 -7.27
N GLY A 25 17.01 -8.26 -7.16
CA GLY A 25 17.36 -7.43 -8.30
C GLY A 25 16.17 -6.62 -8.84
N TRP A 26 15.11 -6.50 -8.08
CA TRP A 26 13.91 -5.73 -8.44
C TRP A 26 13.99 -4.32 -7.85
N ASN A 27 13.18 -3.41 -8.39
CA ASN A 27 13.16 -2.03 -7.92
C ASN A 27 11.75 -1.48 -7.69
N ALA A 28 10.74 -2.33 -7.64
CA ALA A 28 9.36 -1.91 -7.43
C ALA A 28 8.65 -2.80 -6.41
N ILE A 29 7.81 -2.19 -5.59
CA ILE A 29 6.99 -2.86 -4.59
C ILE A 29 5.52 -2.50 -4.83
N GLU A 30 4.64 -3.51 -4.85
CA GLU A 30 3.22 -3.31 -4.61
C GLU A 30 3.02 -3.35 -3.10
N SER A 31 2.80 -2.19 -2.47
CA SER A 31 2.74 -2.11 -1.02
C SER A 31 1.36 -2.50 -0.50
N ARG A 32 1.30 -3.59 0.25
CA ARG A 32 0.08 -4.03 0.94
C ARG A 32 0.09 -3.60 2.40
N PHE A 33 1.01 -4.14 3.18
CA PHE A 33 1.14 -3.79 4.59
C PHE A 33 2.55 -3.32 4.93
N VAL A 34 2.61 -2.29 5.76
CA VAL A 34 3.84 -1.88 6.45
C VAL A 34 3.49 -1.85 7.94
N ASN A 35 4.20 -2.64 8.73
CA ASN A 35 3.94 -2.80 10.16
C ASN A 35 2.47 -3.14 10.46
N GLY A 36 1.88 -4.00 9.63
CA GLY A 36 0.53 -4.50 9.81
C GLY A 36 -0.59 -3.59 9.34
N LYS A 37 -0.27 -2.48 8.67
CA LYS A 37 -1.28 -1.52 8.19
C LYS A 37 -1.08 -1.18 6.72
N ASN A 38 -2.19 -0.94 6.01
CA ASN A 38 -2.11 -0.38 4.67
C ASN A 38 -1.52 1.04 4.73
N LEU A 39 -0.87 1.48 3.65
CA LEU A 39 -0.22 2.80 3.62
C LEU A 39 -1.17 3.95 3.92
N HIS A 40 -2.42 3.86 3.48
CA HIS A 40 -3.40 4.92 3.75
C HIS A 40 -3.89 4.96 5.20
N ASP A 41 -3.62 3.91 5.97
CA ASP A 41 -4.02 3.81 7.39
C ASP A 41 -2.88 4.12 8.36
N LEU A 42 -1.65 4.27 7.88
CA LEU A 42 -0.54 4.67 8.73
C LEU A 42 -0.75 6.10 9.26
N ASP A 43 -0.29 6.36 10.49
CA ASP A 43 -0.23 7.73 10.97
C ASP A 43 0.79 8.54 10.15
N GLU A 44 0.74 9.86 10.26
CA GLU A 44 1.60 10.75 9.45
C GLU A 44 3.08 10.48 9.68
N GLU A 45 3.50 10.26 10.92
CA GLU A 45 4.90 10.01 11.25
C GLU A 45 5.39 8.70 10.65
N SER A 46 4.59 7.64 10.77
CA SER A 46 4.92 6.33 10.18
C SER A 46 4.95 6.40 8.66
N PHE A 47 4.01 7.12 8.06
CA PHE A 47 4.00 7.32 6.63
C PHE A 47 5.23 8.10 6.14
N GLU A 48 5.61 9.17 6.83
CA GLU A 48 6.81 9.93 6.48
C GLU A 48 8.08 9.07 6.64
N SER A 49 8.11 8.15 7.61
CA SER A 49 9.22 7.20 7.73
C SER A 49 9.32 6.29 6.51
N VAL A 50 8.17 5.83 5.98
CA VAL A 50 8.15 5.07 4.74
C VAL A 50 8.70 5.89 3.58
N CYS A 51 8.26 7.14 3.44
CA CYS A 51 8.74 8.03 2.39
C CYS A 51 10.25 8.22 2.46
N ARG A 52 10.78 8.47 3.66
CA ARG A 52 12.24 8.63 3.86
C ARG A 52 13.01 7.37 3.50
N ALA A 53 12.49 6.20 3.85
CA ALA A 53 13.15 4.93 3.53
C ALA A 53 13.17 4.65 2.03
N ILE A 54 12.08 4.99 1.34
CA ILE A 54 11.97 4.84 -0.11
C ILE A 54 12.87 5.83 -0.85
N ASP A 55 12.94 7.08 -0.37
CA ASP A 55 13.77 8.11 -1.02
C ASP A 55 15.24 7.69 -1.03
N GLY A 56 15.84 7.65 -2.20
CA GLY A 56 17.24 7.29 -2.38
C GLY A 56 17.56 5.79 -2.27
N SER A 57 16.56 4.94 -2.05
CA SER A 57 16.78 3.48 -1.92
C SER A 57 17.01 2.77 -3.25
N GLY A 58 16.63 3.39 -4.36
CA GLY A 58 16.58 2.75 -5.67
C GLY A 58 15.32 1.89 -5.87
N VAL A 59 14.45 1.81 -4.86
CA VAL A 59 13.18 1.10 -4.92
C VAL A 59 12.05 2.10 -4.87
N HIS A 60 10.98 1.85 -5.61
CA HIS A 60 9.77 2.70 -5.58
C HIS A 60 8.53 1.86 -5.33
N ILE A 61 7.49 2.50 -4.84
CA ILE A 61 6.18 1.88 -4.68
C ILE A 61 5.34 2.22 -5.91
N ASN A 62 5.04 1.21 -6.71
CA ASN A 62 4.28 1.39 -7.95
C ASN A 62 2.78 1.30 -7.76
N ALA A 63 2.35 0.60 -6.72
CA ALA A 63 0.94 0.35 -6.46
C ALA A 63 0.67 0.20 -4.96
N PHE A 64 -0.53 0.59 -4.54
CA PHE A 64 -1.05 0.30 -3.21
C PHE A 64 -1.93 -0.94 -3.28
N GLY A 65 -1.51 -2.01 -2.64
CA GLY A 65 -2.32 -3.22 -2.47
C GLY A 65 -3.29 -3.03 -1.31
N SER A 66 -4.23 -2.10 -1.47
CA SER A 66 -5.12 -1.71 -0.39
C SER A 66 -6.22 -2.75 -0.12
N ALA A 67 -6.81 -2.66 1.07
CA ALA A 67 -7.97 -3.45 1.46
C ALA A 67 -9.28 -2.66 1.31
N ILE A 68 -9.27 -1.56 0.55
CA ILE A 68 -10.46 -0.74 0.31
C ILE A 68 -11.53 -1.59 -0.38
N GLY A 69 -12.74 -1.58 0.16
CA GLY A 69 -13.86 -2.34 -0.40
C GLY A 69 -13.72 -3.84 -0.29
N ASN A 70 -12.93 -4.36 0.66
CA ASN A 70 -12.74 -5.80 0.80
C ASN A 70 -14.03 -6.52 1.24
N TRP A 71 -14.03 -7.84 1.08
CA TRP A 71 -15.21 -8.65 1.35
C TRP A 71 -15.56 -8.79 2.84
N GLY A 72 -14.72 -8.26 3.73
CA GLY A 72 -15.06 -8.09 5.15
C GLY A 72 -15.97 -6.90 5.39
N LYS A 73 -16.20 -6.07 4.39
CA LYS A 73 -17.07 -4.89 4.44
C LYS A 73 -18.38 -5.17 3.71
N ASP A 74 -19.45 -4.52 4.17
CA ASP A 74 -20.80 -4.70 3.63
C ASP A 74 -21.13 -3.51 2.71
N VAL A 75 -21.65 -3.80 1.53
CA VAL A 75 -22.03 -2.76 0.56
C VAL A 75 -23.16 -1.85 1.12
N ARG A 76 -23.88 -2.34 2.14
CA ARG A 76 -24.94 -1.55 2.80
C ARG A 76 -24.40 -0.56 3.84
N ASP A 77 -23.12 -0.68 4.22
CA ASP A 77 -22.49 0.29 5.11
C ASP A 77 -22.38 1.65 4.44
N ASP A 78 -22.26 2.71 5.26
CA ASP A 78 -22.14 4.06 4.74
C ASP A 78 -20.91 4.17 3.82
N PHE A 79 -21.13 4.61 2.60
CA PHE A 79 -20.07 4.78 1.62
C PHE A 79 -19.00 5.78 2.07
N SER A 80 -19.31 6.66 3.02
CA SER A 80 -18.33 7.61 3.56
C SER A 80 -17.09 6.94 4.13
N ILE A 81 -17.19 5.70 4.62
CA ILE A 81 -16.06 4.92 5.10
C ILE A 81 -15.07 4.66 3.95
N THR A 82 -15.58 4.14 2.85
CA THR A 82 -14.76 3.88 1.64
C THR A 82 -14.24 5.18 1.05
N GLN A 83 -15.07 6.22 1.00
CA GLN A 83 -14.65 7.52 0.50
C GLN A 83 -13.52 8.11 1.34
N GLY A 84 -13.60 7.99 2.66
CA GLY A 84 -12.55 8.44 3.56
C GLY A 84 -11.22 7.69 3.34
N GLU A 85 -11.29 6.39 3.09
CA GLU A 85 -10.10 5.59 2.77
C GLU A 85 -9.45 6.07 1.46
N ILE A 86 -10.26 6.32 0.44
CA ILE A 86 -9.78 6.83 -0.85
C ILE A 86 -9.16 8.22 -0.67
N ASP A 87 -9.82 9.10 0.09
CA ASP A 87 -9.35 10.46 0.32
C ASP A 87 -8.01 10.49 1.07
N ARG A 88 -7.75 9.49 1.92
CA ARG A 88 -6.45 9.35 2.58
C ARG A 88 -5.39 8.74 1.66
N ALA A 89 -5.79 7.87 0.75
CA ALA A 89 -4.86 7.17 -0.14
C ALA A 89 -4.31 8.08 -1.24
N ILE A 90 -5.14 8.93 -1.84
CA ILE A 90 -4.77 9.73 -3.01
C ILE A 90 -3.53 10.60 -2.77
N PRO A 91 -3.46 11.45 -1.73
CA PRO A 91 -2.29 12.29 -1.52
C PRO A 91 -1.03 11.46 -1.21
N ARG A 92 -1.18 10.32 -0.56
CA ARG A 92 -0.06 9.43 -0.26
C ARG A 92 0.45 8.72 -1.50
N MET A 93 -0.44 8.32 -2.40
CA MET A 93 -0.05 7.80 -3.72
C MET A 93 0.74 8.84 -4.51
N LYS A 94 0.28 10.08 -4.50
CA LYS A 94 0.98 11.19 -5.18
C LYS A 94 2.37 11.43 -4.58
N ARG A 95 2.48 11.40 -3.26
CA ARG A 95 3.76 11.59 -2.56
C ARG A 95 4.78 10.52 -2.93
N LEU A 96 4.34 9.28 -3.09
CA LEU A 96 5.19 8.13 -3.42
C LEU A 96 5.30 7.87 -4.92
N GLY A 97 4.52 8.55 -5.74
CA GLY A 97 4.51 8.32 -7.18
C GLY A 97 3.83 7.02 -7.60
N ALA A 98 2.99 6.44 -6.73
CA ALA A 98 2.25 5.22 -7.04
C ALA A 98 1.16 5.52 -8.06
N LYS A 99 1.07 4.68 -9.08
CA LYS A 99 0.13 4.89 -10.21
C LYS A 99 -1.14 4.06 -10.10
N PHE A 100 -1.11 3.00 -9.29
CA PHE A 100 -2.21 2.05 -9.21
C PHE A 100 -2.59 1.81 -7.76
N ILE A 101 -3.87 1.54 -7.55
CA ILE A 101 -4.39 1.11 -6.25
C ILE A 101 -5.36 -0.04 -6.46
N ARG A 102 -5.21 -1.10 -5.68
CA ARG A 102 -6.15 -2.20 -5.70
C ARG A 102 -7.40 -1.81 -4.92
N ILE A 103 -8.55 -2.02 -5.52
CA ILE A 103 -9.85 -1.92 -4.87
C ILE A 103 -10.50 -3.29 -4.97
N MET A 104 -10.99 -3.78 -3.85
CA MET A 104 -11.61 -5.09 -3.76
C MET A 104 -13.13 -4.99 -3.92
N SER A 105 -13.78 -6.12 -4.16
CA SER A 105 -15.22 -6.22 -4.17
C SER A 105 -15.74 -6.43 -2.75
N TYR A 106 -16.86 -5.79 -2.44
CA TYR A 106 -17.57 -6.03 -1.20
C TYR A 106 -18.05 -7.48 -1.11
N LYS A 107 -18.38 -7.88 0.10
CA LYS A 107 -18.98 -9.18 0.38
C LYS A 107 -20.26 -9.39 -0.44
N VAL A 108 -20.40 -10.58 -1.00
CA VAL A 108 -21.64 -10.97 -1.68
C VAL A 108 -22.72 -11.17 -0.63
N LEU A 109 -23.89 -10.61 -0.88
CA LEU A 109 -25.05 -10.73 0.01
C LEU A 109 -26.05 -11.70 -0.62
N ASP A 110 -26.61 -12.56 0.22
CA ASP A 110 -27.66 -13.49 -0.17
C ASP A 110 -29.02 -12.80 -0.26
#